data_f113fa18102abe6075cf571a84ac1036
#
_entry.id   f113fa18102abe6075cf571a84ac1036
#
_cell.length_a   1.000
_cell.length_b   1.000
_cell.length_c   1.000
_cell.angle_alpha   90.00
_cell.angle_beta   90.00
_cell.angle_gamma   90.00
#
_symmetry.space_group_name_H-M   'P 1'
#
loop_
_entity.id
_entity.type
_entity.pdbx_description
1 polymer ?
#
loop_
_entity_poly.entity_id
_entity_poly.type
_entity_poly.pdbx_seq_one_letter_code
_entity_poly.pdbx_strand_id
1 'polypeptide(L)'
;MSNSDENADLRARLEALEKRVAEHDDREAIRTLRCTYHEYVNQERVADLADLFAENATVSYGGRPSVTGREAIRDFFLNFPIKWARQFIHAHVVEVDGDRGRGYSHLDGRPVLNGKSLMVGGRFDDEYVRENGRWLFSKVVLTTWYMVPVEPGWEAAAATKPAQT
;
A
#
# COMPACT_ATOMS: atom_id res chain seq x y z
N MET A 1 36.00 35.05 -8.11
CA MET A 1 34.68 34.58 -8.55
C MET A 1 33.82 35.80 -8.77
N SER A 2 33.14 35.89 -9.91
CA SER A 2 32.25 37.04 -10.21
C SER A 2 30.93 36.85 -9.44
N ASN A 3 30.29 37.95 -9.04
CA ASN A 3 28.96 37.96 -8.41
C ASN A 3 27.90 37.22 -9.27
N SER A 4 28.15 37.12 -10.58
CA SER A 4 27.34 36.35 -11.55
C SER A 4 27.49 34.85 -11.34
N ASP A 5 28.69 34.35 -11.04
CA ASP A 5 29.00 32.95 -10.85
C ASP A 5 28.42 32.43 -9.53
N GLU A 6 28.47 33.24 -8.47
CA GLU A 6 27.86 32.95 -7.18
C GLU A 6 26.34 32.88 -7.27
N ASN A 7 25.73 33.80 -8.01
CA ASN A 7 24.28 33.77 -8.24
C ASN A 7 23.82 32.55 -9.07
N ALA A 8 24.61 32.10 -10.03
CA ALA A 8 24.32 30.88 -10.81
C ALA A 8 24.42 29.64 -9.92
N ASP A 9 25.46 29.52 -9.08
CA ASP A 9 25.60 28.43 -8.12
C ASP A 9 24.43 28.38 -7.13
N LEU A 10 24.06 29.53 -6.58
CA LEU A 10 22.92 29.62 -5.65
C LEU A 10 21.59 29.16 -6.29
N ARG A 11 21.34 29.55 -7.54
CA ARG A 11 20.13 29.10 -8.28
C ARG A 11 20.13 27.58 -8.51
N ALA A 12 21.26 27.02 -8.95
CA ALA A 12 21.39 25.59 -9.16
C ALA A 12 21.16 24.80 -7.84
N ARG A 13 21.68 25.31 -6.73
CA ARG A 13 21.46 24.73 -5.40
C ARG A 13 20.00 24.84 -4.96
N LEU A 14 19.34 25.95 -5.23
CA LEU A 14 17.91 26.14 -4.93
C LEU A 14 17.06 25.15 -5.72
N GLU A 15 17.25 25.04 -7.02
CA GLU A 15 16.54 24.08 -7.88
C GLU A 15 16.72 22.63 -7.40
N ALA A 16 17.96 22.27 -7.01
CA ALA A 16 18.24 20.94 -6.47
C ALA A 16 17.52 20.69 -5.13
N LEU A 17 17.42 21.71 -4.27
CA LEU A 17 16.69 21.61 -3.00
C LEU A 17 15.17 21.51 -3.25
N GLU A 18 14.62 22.33 -4.12
CA GLU A 18 13.18 22.30 -4.49
C GLU A 18 12.79 20.92 -5.03
N LYS A 19 13.62 20.35 -5.90
CA LYS A 19 13.40 18.97 -6.41
C LYS A 19 13.39 17.93 -5.28
N ARG A 20 14.35 18.01 -4.35
CA ARG A 20 14.41 17.10 -3.20
C ARG A 20 13.21 17.23 -2.27
N VAL A 21 12.74 18.47 -2.05
CA VAL A 21 11.53 18.72 -1.25
C VAL A 21 10.31 18.12 -1.95
N ALA A 22 10.12 18.36 -3.23
CA ALA A 22 9.02 17.80 -4.01
C ALA A 22 9.00 16.25 -3.97
N GLU A 23 10.16 15.61 -4.15
CA GLU A 23 10.27 14.16 -4.02
C GLU A 23 9.95 13.65 -2.60
N HIS A 24 10.31 14.41 -1.57
CA HIS A 24 9.96 14.07 -0.19
C HIS A 24 8.44 14.17 0.03
N ASP A 25 7.83 15.25 -0.43
CA ASP A 25 6.39 15.49 -0.32
C ASP A 25 5.59 14.40 -1.04
N ASP A 26 6.05 13.97 -2.21
CA ASP A 26 5.45 12.87 -2.96
C ASP A 26 5.51 11.54 -2.19
N ARG A 27 6.66 11.23 -1.56
CA ARG A 27 6.77 10.02 -0.72
C ARG A 27 5.84 10.08 0.48
N GLU A 28 5.71 11.23 1.12
CA GLU A 28 4.79 11.41 2.26
C GLU A 28 3.33 11.33 1.82
N ALA A 29 2.97 11.87 0.66
CA ALA A 29 1.63 11.74 0.10
C ALA A 29 1.28 10.27 -0.19
N ILE A 30 2.21 9.48 -0.73
CA ILE A 30 2.03 8.03 -0.96
C ILE A 30 1.92 7.28 0.38
N ARG A 31 2.72 7.62 1.39
CA ARG A 31 2.60 7.03 2.73
C ARG A 31 1.25 7.32 3.35
N THR A 32 0.79 8.56 3.22
CA THR A 32 -0.54 8.98 3.67
C THR A 32 -1.65 8.21 2.95
N LEU A 33 -1.53 8.01 1.63
CA LEU A 33 -2.47 7.20 0.85
C LEU A 33 -2.57 5.77 1.39
N ARG A 34 -1.43 5.11 1.67
CA ARG A 34 -1.41 3.75 2.24
C ARG A 34 -1.99 3.74 3.66
N CYS A 35 -1.69 4.72 4.49
CA CYS A 35 -2.29 4.84 5.82
C CYS A 35 -3.81 5.04 5.74
N THR A 36 -4.30 5.88 4.83
CA THR A 36 -5.73 6.11 4.60
C THR A 36 -6.44 4.82 4.20
N TYR A 37 -5.82 3.99 3.35
CA TYR A 37 -6.36 2.68 3.00
C TYR A 37 -6.60 1.82 4.26
N HIS A 38 -5.61 1.69 5.15
CA HIS A 38 -5.75 0.89 6.37
C HIS A 38 -6.74 1.52 7.34
N GLU A 39 -6.80 2.84 7.41
CA GLU A 39 -7.76 3.54 8.24
C GLU A 39 -9.20 3.28 7.77
N TYR A 40 -9.46 3.26 6.45
CA TYR A 40 -10.77 2.90 5.93
C TYR A 40 -11.15 1.45 6.27
N VAL A 41 -10.21 0.51 6.18
CA VAL A 41 -10.44 -0.87 6.64
C VAL A 41 -10.74 -0.90 8.15
N ASN A 42 -9.96 -0.19 8.95
CA ASN A 42 -10.09 -0.17 10.41
C ASN A 42 -11.38 0.50 10.89
N GLN A 43 -11.92 1.45 10.11
CA GLN A 43 -13.19 2.11 10.35
C GLN A 43 -14.39 1.42 9.65
N GLU A 44 -14.17 0.28 8.99
CA GLU A 44 -15.20 -0.47 8.24
C GLU A 44 -15.79 0.31 7.05
N ARG A 45 -15.05 1.31 6.54
CA ARG A 45 -15.38 2.16 5.40
C ARG A 45 -14.95 1.52 4.07
N VAL A 46 -15.27 0.23 3.88
CA VAL A 46 -14.79 -0.54 2.72
C VAL A 46 -15.32 -0.02 1.39
N ALA A 47 -16.46 0.67 1.37
CA ALA A 47 -17.01 1.29 0.18
C ALA A 47 -16.13 2.43 -0.36
N ASP A 48 -15.39 3.11 0.53
CA ASP A 48 -14.56 4.25 0.19
C ASP A 48 -13.17 3.84 -0.33
N LEU A 49 -12.79 2.56 -0.16
CA LEU A 49 -11.48 2.06 -0.58
C LEU A 49 -11.22 2.28 -2.07
N ALA A 50 -12.23 2.09 -2.90
CA ALA A 50 -12.08 2.21 -4.36
C ALA A 50 -11.69 3.62 -4.81
N ASP A 51 -12.01 4.66 -4.03
CA ASP A 51 -11.68 6.05 -4.34
C ASP A 51 -10.18 6.36 -4.18
N LEU A 52 -9.43 5.45 -3.59
CA LEU A 52 -7.98 5.51 -3.46
C LEU A 52 -7.25 4.93 -4.69
N PHE A 53 -7.98 4.36 -5.65
CA PHE A 53 -7.42 3.69 -6.83
C PHE A 53 -7.62 4.50 -8.10
N ALA A 54 -6.65 4.42 -9.01
CA ALA A 54 -6.77 4.93 -10.37
C ALA A 54 -7.86 4.19 -11.15
N GLU A 55 -8.38 4.80 -12.24
CA GLU A 55 -9.50 4.26 -13.01
C GLU A 55 -9.24 2.82 -13.50
N ASN A 56 -8.02 2.56 -13.99
CA ASN A 56 -7.60 1.27 -14.53
C ASN A 56 -6.71 0.47 -13.56
N ALA A 57 -6.80 0.74 -12.26
CA ALA A 57 -5.99 0.06 -11.26
C ALA A 57 -6.28 -1.44 -11.19
N THR A 58 -5.32 -2.19 -10.67
CA THR A 58 -5.46 -3.63 -10.43
C THR A 58 -5.25 -4.00 -8.97
N VAL A 59 -6.00 -4.98 -8.50
CA VAL A 59 -5.89 -5.55 -7.16
C VAL A 59 -5.77 -7.07 -7.25
N SER A 60 -4.81 -7.64 -6.53
CA SER A 60 -4.61 -9.09 -6.40
C SER A 60 -4.34 -9.46 -4.95
N TYR A 61 -5.18 -10.27 -4.36
CA TYR A 61 -5.11 -10.67 -2.96
C TYR A 61 -5.02 -12.18 -2.80
N GLY A 62 -3.90 -12.64 -2.25
CA GLY A 62 -3.78 -13.98 -1.67
C GLY A 62 -4.26 -15.14 -2.55
N GLY A 63 -3.82 -15.18 -3.82
CA GLY A 63 -4.17 -16.26 -4.74
C GLY A 63 -5.59 -16.19 -5.35
N ARG A 64 -6.35 -15.11 -5.08
CA ARG A 64 -7.61 -14.82 -5.77
C ARG A 64 -7.33 -14.26 -7.16
N PRO A 65 -8.28 -14.41 -8.11
CA PRO A 65 -8.20 -13.74 -9.39
C PRO A 65 -8.00 -12.22 -9.21
N SER A 66 -7.12 -11.62 -10.01
CA SER A 66 -6.96 -10.17 -10.05
C SER A 66 -8.20 -9.50 -10.59
N VAL A 67 -8.54 -8.35 -10.03
CA VAL A 67 -9.60 -7.48 -10.53
C VAL A 67 -8.98 -6.20 -11.09
N THR A 68 -9.56 -5.67 -12.17
CA THR A 68 -9.08 -4.46 -12.84
C THR A 68 -10.23 -3.47 -13.01
N GLY A 69 -9.94 -2.20 -12.75
CA GLY A 69 -10.89 -1.10 -12.83
C GLY A 69 -11.52 -0.76 -11.48
N ARG A 70 -11.71 0.55 -11.24
CA ARG A 70 -12.16 1.10 -9.96
C ARG A 70 -13.49 0.49 -9.49
N GLU A 71 -14.47 0.33 -10.39
CA GLU A 71 -15.77 -0.25 -10.04
C GLU A 71 -15.66 -1.74 -9.69
N ALA A 72 -14.87 -2.52 -10.45
CA ALA A 72 -14.62 -3.92 -10.12
C ALA A 72 -13.87 -4.07 -8.78
N ILE A 73 -12.98 -3.13 -8.46
CA ILE A 73 -12.28 -3.06 -7.17
C ILE A 73 -13.28 -2.73 -6.05
N ARG A 74 -14.24 -1.83 -6.28
CA ARG A 74 -15.31 -1.53 -5.32
C ARG A 74 -16.13 -2.78 -5.02
N ASP A 75 -16.58 -3.47 -6.05
CA ASP A 75 -17.35 -4.71 -5.90
C ASP A 75 -16.53 -5.80 -5.19
N PHE A 76 -15.24 -5.91 -5.51
CA PHE A 76 -14.34 -6.84 -4.84
C PHE A 76 -14.28 -6.61 -3.33
N PHE A 77 -14.10 -5.37 -2.88
CA PHE A 77 -14.03 -5.06 -1.45
C PHE A 77 -15.39 -5.23 -0.75
N LEU A 78 -16.48 -4.80 -1.37
CA LEU A 78 -17.83 -4.97 -0.81
C LEU A 78 -18.21 -6.43 -0.63
N ASN A 79 -17.77 -7.32 -1.54
CA ASN A 79 -18.03 -8.75 -1.51
C ASN A 79 -16.91 -9.56 -0.84
N PHE A 80 -15.88 -8.91 -0.27
CA PHE A 80 -14.80 -9.63 0.40
C PHE A 80 -15.33 -10.39 1.63
N PRO A 81 -14.92 -11.66 1.85
CA PRO A 81 -15.49 -12.50 2.90
C PRO A 81 -15.13 -12.06 4.32
N ILE A 82 -14.03 -11.32 4.48
CA ILE A 82 -13.65 -10.72 5.77
C ILE A 82 -14.39 -9.39 5.91
N LYS A 83 -15.38 -9.33 6.78
CA LYS A 83 -16.21 -8.14 7.01
C LYS A 83 -15.70 -7.27 8.16
N TRP A 84 -14.85 -7.81 8.99
CA TRP A 84 -14.24 -7.10 10.10
C TRP A 84 -12.76 -7.44 10.18
N ALA A 85 -11.92 -6.42 10.22
CA ALA A 85 -10.48 -6.54 10.43
C ALA A 85 -9.94 -5.31 11.13
N ARG A 86 -8.82 -5.48 11.83
CA ARG A 86 -7.92 -4.39 12.20
C ARG A 86 -6.57 -4.68 11.56
N GLN A 87 -6.02 -3.68 10.89
CA GLN A 87 -4.79 -3.81 10.11
C GLN A 87 -3.78 -2.77 10.54
N PHE A 88 -2.54 -3.20 10.67
CA PHE A 88 -1.40 -2.36 10.96
C PHE A 88 -0.35 -2.58 9.87
N ILE A 89 0.35 -1.52 9.48
CA ILE A 89 1.44 -1.61 8.52
C ILE A 89 2.77 -1.33 9.17
N HIS A 90 3.77 -2.03 8.68
CA HIS A 90 5.16 -1.87 9.09
C HIS A 90 6.05 -1.73 7.86
N ALA A 91 7.22 -1.08 8.05
CA ALA A 91 8.27 -0.98 7.03
C ALA A 91 7.76 -0.50 5.66
N HIS A 92 7.02 0.63 5.62
CA HIS A 92 6.54 1.19 4.35
C HIS A 92 7.69 1.90 3.61
N VAL A 93 8.19 1.25 2.57
CA VAL A 93 9.24 1.76 1.67
C VAL A 93 8.59 2.26 0.39
N VAL A 94 8.99 3.45 -0.06
CA VAL A 94 8.42 4.13 -1.24
C VAL A 94 9.54 4.70 -2.09
N GLU A 95 9.51 4.42 -3.38
CA GLU A 95 10.33 5.03 -4.42
C GLU A 95 9.42 5.81 -5.37
N VAL A 96 9.85 7.00 -5.78
CA VAL A 96 9.11 7.90 -6.68
C VAL A 96 9.99 8.24 -7.87
N ASP A 97 9.39 8.23 -9.06
CA ASP A 97 9.98 8.67 -10.31
C ASP A 97 8.92 9.45 -11.11
N GLY A 98 8.99 10.77 -11.07
CA GLY A 98 7.99 11.66 -11.67
C GLY A 98 6.59 11.42 -11.14
N ASP A 99 5.66 11.09 -12.04
CA ASP A 99 4.26 10.82 -11.71
C ASP A 99 3.96 9.32 -11.43
N ARG A 100 5.00 8.52 -11.23
CA ARG A 100 4.90 7.12 -10.87
C ARG A 100 5.65 6.83 -9.59
N GLY A 101 5.14 5.87 -8.84
CA GLY A 101 5.78 5.38 -7.64
C GLY A 101 5.61 3.88 -7.50
N ARG A 102 6.44 3.27 -6.68
CA ARG A 102 6.33 1.89 -6.25
C ARG A 102 6.78 1.74 -4.82
N GLY A 103 6.34 0.71 -4.18
CA GLY A 103 6.76 0.47 -2.81
C GLY A 103 6.24 -0.84 -2.27
N TYR A 104 6.58 -1.08 -1.02
CA TYR A 104 6.04 -2.21 -0.28
C TYR A 104 5.80 -1.84 1.17
N SER A 105 4.89 -2.57 1.81
CA SER A 105 4.69 -2.52 3.25
C SER A 105 4.33 -3.90 3.79
N HIS A 106 4.59 -4.12 5.08
CA HIS A 106 4.23 -5.37 5.74
C HIS A 106 2.89 -5.23 6.44
N LEU A 107 2.03 -6.22 6.24
CA LEU A 107 0.73 -6.31 6.90
C LEU A 107 0.84 -7.13 8.19
N ASP A 108 0.34 -6.56 9.28
CA ASP A 108 -0.07 -7.27 10.49
C ASP A 108 -1.58 -7.06 10.67
N GLY A 109 -2.38 -8.11 10.56
CA GLY A 109 -3.83 -8.01 10.57
C GLY A 109 -4.51 -8.94 11.57
N ARG A 110 -5.67 -8.49 12.02
CA ARG A 110 -6.55 -9.19 12.98
C ARG A 110 -7.95 -9.29 12.38
N PRO A 111 -8.14 -10.17 11.38
CA PRO A 111 -9.46 -10.36 10.77
C PRO A 111 -10.33 -11.34 11.56
N VAL A 112 -11.65 -11.20 11.37
CA VAL A 112 -12.62 -12.22 11.75
C VAL A 112 -13.19 -12.86 10.47
N LEU A 113 -13.07 -14.16 10.36
CA LEU A 113 -13.59 -14.94 9.24
C LEU A 113 -14.35 -16.16 9.77
N ASN A 114 -15.60 -16.33 9.34
CA ASN A 114 -16.47 -17.42 9.78
C ASN A 114 -16.56 -17.53 11.33
N GLY A 115 -16.63 -16.38 12.01
CA GLY A 115 -16.73 -16.32 13.48
C GLY A 115 -15.44 -16.64 14.23
N LYS A 116 -14.30 -16.85 13.53
CA LYS A 116 -13.00 -17.13 14.14
C LYS A 116 -12.10 -15.90 14.06
N SER A 117 -11.46 -15.59 15.17
CA SER A 117 -10.39 -14.59 15.23
C SER A 117 -9.11 -15.15 14.62
N LEU A 118 -8.54 -14.44 13.66
CA LEU A 118 -7.33 -14.86 12.97
C LEU A 118 -6.21 -13.84 13.14
N MET A 119 -5.00 -14.29 12.95
CA MET A 119 -3.83 -13.48 12.70
C MET A 119 -3.42 -13.64 11.25
N VAL A 120 -3.14 -12.54 10.57
CA VAL A 120 -2.58 -12.55 9.22
C VAL A 120 -1.31 -11.73 9.16
N GLY A 121 -0.29 -12.29 8.55
CA GLY A 121 0.92 -11.58 8.16
C GLY A 121 1.10 -11.67 6.66
N GLY A 122 1.61 -10.60 6.08
CA GLY A 122 1.79 -10.54 4.64
C GLY A 122 2.58 -9.32 4.20
N ARG A 123 2.65 -9.15 2.88
CA ARG A 123 3.31 -8.03 2.23
C ARG A 123 2.41 -7.47 1.15
N PHE A 124 2.26 -6.17 1.16
CA PHE A 124 1.75 -5.41 0.04
C PHE A 124 2.92 -4.99 -0.86
N ASP A 125 2.81 -5.26 -2.15
CA ASP A 125 3.63 -4.69 -3.20
C ASP A 125 2.73 -3.78 -4.03
N ASP A 126 3.07 -2.48 -4.06
CA ASP A 126 2.22 -1.44 -4.59
C ASP A 126 2.88 -0.68 -5.73
N GLU A 127 2.08 -0.30 -6.73
CA GLU A 127 2.42 0.70 -7.70
C GLU A 127 1.45 1.89 -7.57
N TYR A 128 1.97 3.08 -7.78
CA TYR A 128 1.26 4.34 -7.61
C TYR A 128 1.34 5.18 -8.88
N VAL A 129 0.34 6.03 -9.09
CA VAL A 129 0.31 7.01 -10.17
C VAL A 129 -0.24 8.33 -9.64
N ARG A 130 0.29 9.44 -10.14
CA ARG A 130 -0.27 10.76 -9.86
C ARG A 130 -1.21 11.17 -10.99
N GLU A 131 -2.47 11.39 -10.65
CA GLU A 131 -3.51 11.87 -11.55
C GLU A 131 -4.15 13.13 -10.97
N ASN A 132 -4.22 14.20 -11.76
CA ASN A 132 -4.79 15.49 -11.34
C ASN A 132 -4.21 16.00 -10.00
N GLY A 133 -2.90 15.86 -9.82
CA GLY A 133 -2.18 16.29 -8.61
C GLY A 133 -2.36 15.38 -7.39
N ARG A 134 -3.04 14.25 -7.50
CA ARG A 134 -3.28 13.29 -6.42
C ARG A 134 -2.58 11.97 -6.69
N TRP A 135 -1.94 11.41 -5.70
CA TRP A 135 -1.42 10.05 -5.74
C TRP A 135 -2.55 9.04 -5.51
N LEU A 136 -2.59 8.01 -6.34
CA LEU A 136 -3.55 6.92 -6.31
C LEU A 136 -2.83 5.58 -6.46
N PHE A 137 -3.42 4.49 -5.98
CA PHE A 137 -2.94 3.15 -6.31
C PHE A 137 -3.23 2.83 -7.77
N SER A 138 -2.20 2.45 -8.53
CA SER A 138 -2.36 1.85 -9.86
C SER A 138 -2.34 0.32 -9.81
N LYS A 139 -1.69 -0.25 -8.78
CA LYS A 139 -1.68 -1.68 -8.53
C LYS A 139 -1.44 -1.98 -7.06
N VAL A 140 -2.17 -2.97 -6.54
CA VAL A 140 -1.95 -3.51 -5.20
C VAL A 140 -1.91 -5.03 -5.27
N VAL A 141 -0.83 -5.61 -4.78
CA VAL A 141 -0.67 -7.05 -4.64
C VAL A 141 -0.45 -7.38 -3.17
N LEU A 142 -1.35 -8.16 -2.58
CA LEU A 142 -1.17 -8.71 -1.24
C LEU A 142 -0.69 -10.16 -1.33
N THR A 143 0.53 -10.40 -0.89
CA THR A 143 1.05 -11.74 -0.64
C THR A 143 0.85 -12.08 0.83
N THR A 144 0.00 -13.06 1.11
CA THR A 144 -0.23 -13.55 2.47
C THR A 144 0.83 -14.60 2.81
N TRP A 145 1.60 -14.38 3.89
CA TRP A 145 2.59 -15.34 4.37
C TRP A 145 1.96 -16.41 5.24
N TYR A 146 1.04 -16.00 6.11
CA TYR A 146 0.24 -16.87 6.94
C TYR A 146 -1.09 -16.21 7.29
N MET A 147 -2.09 -17.04 7.52
CA MET A 147 -3.37 -16.68 8.12
C MET A 147 -3.77 -17.84 9.02
N VAL A 148 -3.70 -17.64 10.32
CA VAL A 148 -3.87 -18.70 11.32
C VAL A 148 -4.86 -18.27 12.39
N PRO A 149 -5.60 -19.19 13.00
CA PRO A 149 -6.39 -18.90 14.20
C PRO A 149 -5.48 -18.39 15.32
N VAL A 150 -6.02 -17.60 16.23
CA VAL A 150 -5.29 -17.15 17.43
C VAL A 150 -4.88 -18.34 18.29
N GLU A 151 -5.68 -19.40 18.27
CA GLU A 151 -5.38 -20.71 18.80
C GLU A 151 -5.45 -21.75 17.67
N PRO A 152 -4.41 -22.54 17.39
CA PRO A 152 -3.16 -22.81 18.14
C PRO A 152 -2.05 -21.74 18.00
N GLY A 153 -1.97 -20.88 16.99
CA GLY A 153 -0.96 -19.83 16.86
C GLY A 153 0.12 -20.11 15.82
N TRP A 154 1.33 -19.60 16.06
CA TRP A 154 2.41 -19.54 15.07
C TRP A 154 3.03 -20.89 14.70
N GLU A 155 3.08 -21.81 15.66
CA GLU A 155 3.71 -23.13 15.47
C GLU A 155 3.04 -23.92 14.35
N ALA A 156 1.71 -23.80 14.23
CA ALA A 156 0.97 -24.44 13.17
C ALA A 156 1.34 -23.90 11.77
N ALA A 157 1.59 -22.58 11.66
CA ALA A 157 2.00 -21.97 10.39
C ALA A 157 3.44 -22.31 10.02
N ALA A 158 4.34 -22.40 11.03
CA ALA A 158 5.74 -22.74 10.80
C ALA A 158 5.91 -24.19 10.34
N ALA A 159 5.08 -25.11 10.85
CA ALA A 159 5.12 -26.53 10.50
C ALA A 159 4.66 -26.83 9.05
N THR A 160 3.92 -25.90 8.41
CA THR A 160 3.43 -26.07 7.04
C THR A 160 4.34 -25.53 5.95
N LYS A 161 5.49 -24.92 6.31
CA LYS A 161 6.46 -24.47 5.31
C LYS A 161 7.10 -25.67 4.62
N PRO A 162 7.10 -25.75 3.28
CA PRO A 162 7.92 -26.71 2.57
C PRO A 162 9.39 -26.44 2.91
N ALA A 163 10.16 -27.51 3.13
CA ALA A 163 11.59 -27.41 3.33
C ALA A 163 12.19 -26.59 2.15
N GLN A 164 12.91 -25.53 2.48
CA GLN A 164 13.65 -24.77 1.45
C GLN A 164 14.71 -25.72 0.87
N THR A 165 14.50 -26.12 -0.36
CA THR A 165 15.49 -26.80 -1.19
C THR A 165 16.47 -25.79 -1.79
#